data_5f532650be16c4a20787aaad00811705
#
_entry.id   5f532650be16c4a20787aaad00811705
#
_cell.length_a   1.000
_cell.length_b   1.000
_cell.length_c   1.000
_cell.angle_alpha   90.00
_cell.angle_beta   90.00
_cell.angle_gamma   90.00
#
_symmetry.space_group_name_H-M   'P 1'
#
loop_
_entity.id
_entity.type
_entity.pdbx_description
1 polymer ?
#
loop_
_entity_poly.entity_id
_entity_poly.type
_entity_poly.pdbx_seq_one_letter_code
_entity_poly.pdbx_strand_id
1 'polypeptide(L)'
;MAGKKILMLVGDFTEEYEVFVFDQGMEAIGHEVEIVCPGKKEGELFPTSLHDFEGHQTYTEKLGHNHHVTKTFSKVDPADYDAVYVAGGRGPEYIRIDKGVQRIVRHFHEHDKPIFTICHGVQVLMAVPETIRGKEVAALQYCEPEVTAVGGIYVDVSPTGAHVDGKLVSAKGWTGLAAFMRECNKVLGTEVHHGEIKGAKAAKAGKGGARKAKHGNGARAVV
;
A
#
# COMPACT_ATOMS: atom_id res chain seq x y z
N MET A 1 8.99 -20.78 6.06
CA MET A 1 8.47 -20.86 4.68
C MET A 1 9.34 -19.96 3.81
N ALA A 2 9.48 -20.24 2.51
CA ALA A 2 10.18 -19.31 1.62
C ALA A 2 9.41 -17.98 1.50
N GLY A 3 10.12 -16.88 1.32
CA GLY A 3 9.52 -15.58 1.06
C GLY A 3 8.60 -15.62 -0.16
N LYS A 4 7.70 -14.65 -0.25
CA LYS A 4 6.77 -14.47 -1.36
C LYS A 4 7.32 -13.44 -2.33
N LYS A 5 6.97 -13.57 -3.60
CA LYS A 5 7.36 -12.63 -4.64
C LYS A 5 6.19 -11.71 -4.99
N ILE A 6 6.37 -10.41 -4.79
CA ILE A 6 5.35 -9.38 -4.94
C ILE A 6 5.72 -8.48 -6.12
N LEU A 7 4.79 -8.28 -7.04
CA LEU A 7 4.93 -7.32 -8.13
C LEU A 7 4.36 -5.97 -7.70
N MET A 8 5.18 -4.93 -7.61
CA MET A 8 4.73 -3.56 -7.33
C MET A 8 4.59 -2.77 -8.62
N LEU A 9 3.39 -2.26 -8.88
CA LEU A 9 3.08 -1.38 -10.00
C LEU A 9 3.18 0.09 -9.56
N VAL A 10 4.03 0.85 -10.22
CA VAL A 10 4.23 2.28 -9.97
C VAL A 10 4.17 3.09 -11.27
N GLY A 11 3.96 4.39 -11.14
CA GLY A 11 4.16 5.40 -12.18
C GLY A 11 5.03 6.53 -11.65
N ASP A 12 5.36 7.52 -12.48
CA ASP A 12 5.99 8.74 -12.00
C ASP A 12 5.08 9.44 -10.99
N PHE A 13 5.66 10.02 -9.93
CA PHE A 13 4.96 10.68 -8.83
C PHE A 13 4.02 9.76 -8.01
N THR A 14 4.35 8.48 -7.92
CA THR A 14 3.77 7.57 -6.93
C THR A 14 4.13 8.05 -5.52
N GLU A 15 3.23 7.86 -4.54
CA GLU A 15 3.46 8.26 -3.15
C GLU A 15 4.70 7.58 -2.56
N GLU A 16 5.63 8.39 -2.00
CA GLU A 16 6.94 7.95 -1.54
C GLU A 16 6.87 6.89 -0.43
N TYR A 17 6.08 7.15 0.63
CA TYR A 17 5.93 6.20 1.72
C TYR A 17 5.33 4.86 1.27
N GLU A 18 4.40 4.92 0.34
CA GLU A 18 3.73 3.71 -0.18
C GLU A 18 4.66 2.87 -1.04
N VAL A 19 5.72 3.45 -1.60
CA VAL A 19 6.79 2.72 -2.29
C VAL A 19 7.83 2.24 -1.30
N PHE A 20 8.56 3.16 -0.65
CA PHE A 20 9.75 2.82 0.13
C PHE A 20 9.46 1.99 1.38
N VAL A 21 8.39 2.34 2.13
CA VAL A 21 8.07 1.60 3.36
C VAL A 21 7.55 0.20 3.05
N PHE A 22 6.75 0.06 1.97
CA PHE A 22 6.27 -1.26 1.57
C PHE A 22 7.42 -2.13 1.07
N ASP A 23 8.25 -1.63 0.16
CA ASP A 23 9.40 -2.32 -0.40
C ASP A 23 10.34 -2.82 0.71
N GLN A 24 10.93 -1.89 1.46
CA GLN A 24 11.88 -2.21 2.53
C GLN A 24 11.27 -3.05 3.66
N GLY A 25 10.01 -2.80 4.01
CA GLY A 25 9.33 -3.52 5.06
C GLY A 25 8.99 -4.96 4.68
N MET A 26 8.61 -5.22 3.43
CA MET A 26 8.36 -6.57 2.93
C MET A 26 9.67 -7.34 2.76
N GLU A 27 10.72 -6.69 2.27
CA GLU A 27 12.06 -7.29 2.18
C GLU A 27 12.64 -7.63 3.57
N ALA A 28 12.46 -6.75 4.56
CA ALA A 28 12.95 -6.97 5.92
C ALA A 28 12.37 -8.23 6.59
N ILE A 29 11.23 -8.71 6.14
CA ILE A 29 10.60 -9.95 6.62
C ILE A 29 10.77 -11.13 5.66
N GLY A 30 11.57 -10.96 4.61
CA GLY A 30 12.02 -12.03 3.71
C GLY A 30 11.17 -12.25 2.47
N HIS A 31 10.32 -11.30 2.09
CA HIS A 31 9.68 -11.28 0.76
C HIS A 31 10.60 -10.63 -0.28
N GLU A 32 10.32 -10.87 -1.55
CA GLU A 32 10.94 -10.20 -2.69
C GLU A 32 9.93 -9.24 -3.30
N VAL A 33 10.32 -7.98 -3.53
CA VAL A 33 9.48 -6.98 -4.19
C VAL A 33 10.12 -6.56 -5.50
N GLU A 34 9.49 -6.88 -6.63
CA GLU A 34 9.90 -6.36 -7.92
C GLU A 34 9.05 -5.15 -8.30
N ILE A 35 9.72 -4.03 -8.55
CA ILE A 35 9.09 -2.73 -8.86
C ILE A 35 9.16 -2.48 -10.36
N VAL A 36 8.00 -2.25 -10.97
CA VAL A 36 7.88 -2.01 -12.41
C VAL A 36 7.05 -0.76 -12.72
N CYS A 37 7.47 -0.05 -13.75
CA CYS A 37 6.79 1.14 -14.26
C CYS A 37 6.58 0.98 -15.78
N PRO A 38 5.37 1.17 -16.31
CA PRO A 38 5.11 1.13 -17.74
C PRO A 38 6.09 2.01 -18.53
N GLY A 39 6.65 1.45 -19.58
CA GLY A 39 7.61 2.15 -20.44
C GLY A 39 9.04 2.22 -19.91
N LYS A 40 9.30 1.83 -18.66
CA LYS A 40 10.65 1.87 -18.06
C LYS A 40 11.32 0.48 -18.05
N LYS A 41 12.64 0.52 -18.03
CA LYS A 41 13.53 -0.64 -17.96
C LYS A 41 14.14 -0.74 -16.57
N GLU A 42 14.62 -1.92 -16.24
CA GLU A 42 15.43 -2.18 -15.05
C GLU A 42 16.58 -1.18 -14.92
N GLY A 43 16.76 -0.62 -13.72
CA GLY A 43 17.75 0.40 -13.40
C GLY A 43 17.32 1.84 -13.72
N GLU A 44 16.27 2.07 -14.51
CA GLU A 44 15.77 3.42 -14.75
C GLU A 44 15.07 3.97 -13.50
N LEU A 45 15.21 5.28 -13.31
CA LEU A 45 14.62 5.99 -12.17
C LEU A 45 13.18 6.43 -12.47
N PHE A 46 12.36 6.47 -11.42
CA PHE A 46 11.09 7.19 -11.41
C PHE A 46 11.03 8.11 -10.19
N PRO A 47 10.50 9.33 -10.33
CA PRO A 47 10.31 10.25 -9.22
C PRO A 47 9.14 9.80 -8.36
N THR A 48 9.26 9.96 -7.04
CA THR A 48 8.15 9.83 -6.09
C THR A 48 7.65 11.21 -5.66
N SER A 49 6.50 11.25 -5.01
CA SER A 49 5.93 12.45 -4.41
C SER A 49 5.54 12.21 -2.96
N LEU A 50 5.65 13.26 -2.15
CA LEU A 50 5.15 13.32 -0.78
C LEU A 50 3.79 14.03 -0.79
N HIS A 51 2.77 13.38 -0.28
CA HIS A 51 1.42 13.93 -0.19
C HIS A 51 1.04 14.13 1.27
N ASP A 52 0.88 15.38 1.68
CA ASP A 52 0.57 15.78 3.05
C ASP A 52 -0.78 16.52 3.14
N PHE A 53 -1.46 16.35 4.28
CA PHE A 53 -2.67 17.08 4.62
C PHE A 53 -2.31 18.26 5.54
N GLU A 54 -2.07 19.42 4.94
CA GLU A 54 -1.58 20.63 5.62
C GLU A 54 -2.70 21.64 5.95
N GLY A 55 -3.95 21.16 6.03
CA GLY A 55 -5.11 22.02 6.35
C GLY A 55 -5.75 22.71 5.15
N HIS A 56 -5.34 22.40 3.96
CA HIS A 56 -5.99 22.83 2.71
C HIS A 56 -7.19 21.93 2.39
N GLN A 57 -8.00 22.35 1.40
CA GLN A 57 -9.15 21.57 0.94
C GLN A 57 -8.74 20.20 0.34
N THR A 58 -7.49 20.09 -0.12
CA THR A 58 -6.90 18.87 -0.65
C THR A 58 -5.50 18.67 -0.07
N TYR A 59 -4.84 17.57 -0.43
CA TYR A 59 -3.46 17.31 -0.07
C TYR A 59 -2.48 18.19 -0.89
N THR A 60 -1.32 18.47 -0.31
CA THR A 60 -0.19 19.06 -1.03
C THR A 60 0.63 17.96 -1.70
N GLU A 61 1.37 18.31 -2.77
CA GLU A 61 2.29 17.42 -3.44
C GLU A 61 3.68 18.07 -3.47
N LYS A 62 4.67 17.37 -2.94
CA LYS A 62 6.08 17.77 -2.95
C LYS A 62 6.90 16.68 -3.62
N LEU A 63 7.94 17.06 -4.35
CA LEU A 63 8.86 16.09 -4.95
C LEU A 63 9.56 15.27 -3.85
N GLY A 64 9.49 13.96 -3.97
CA GLY A 64 10.18 13.01 -3.11
C GLY A 64 11.52 12.55 -3.71
N HIS A 65 12.05 11.44 -3.19
CA HIS A 65 13.23 10.80 -3.73
C HIS A 65 12.94 10.07 -5.03
N ASN A 66 13.96 9.84 -5.83
CA ASN A 66 13.84 8.90 -6.94
C ASN A 66 14.01 7.47 -6.42
N HIS A 67 13.20 6.56 -6.95
CA HIS A 67 13.42 5.13 -6.81
C HIS A 67 13.76 4.52 -8.17
N HIS A 68 14.38 3.36 -8.17
CA HIS A 68 14.68 2.66 -9.42
C HIS A 68 13.71 1.52 -9.69
N VAL A 69 13.46 1.28 -10.97
CA VAL A 69 12.74 0.10 -11.46
C VAL A 69 13.64 -1.13 -11.31
N THR A 70 13.16 -2.19 -10.68
CA THR A 70 13.95 -3.41 -10.43
C THR A 70 13.81 -4.44 -11.53
N LYS A 71 12.78 -4.31 -12.38
CA LYS A 71 12.56 -5.17 -13.53
C LYS A 71 11.96 -4.41 -14.71
N THR A 72 12.42 -4.72 -15.91
CA THR A 72 11.86 -4.14 -17.14
C THR A 72 10.38 -4.52 -17.29
N PHE A 73 9.48 -3.52 -17.41
CA PHE A 73 8.04 -3.73 -17.46
C PHE A 73 7.60 -4.73 -18.55
N SER A 74 8.17 -4.65 -19.75
CA SER A 74 7.82 -5.56 -20.86
C SER A 74 8.25 -7.02 -20.68
N LYS A 75 9.07 -7.31 -19.65
CA LYS A 75 9.53 -8.66 -19.30
C LYS A 75 8.74 -9.29 -18.14
N VAL A 76 7.71 -8.62 -17.66
CA VAL A 76 6.87 -9.13 -16.56
C VAL A 76 5.98 -10.26 -17.08
N ASP A 77 6.14 -11.44 -16.50
CA ASP A 77 5.13 -12.50 -16.53
C ASP A 77 4.40 -12.50 -15.17
N PRO A 78 3.11 -12.15 -15.10
CA PRO A 78 2.39 -12.10 -13.83
C PRO A 78 2.23 -13.48 -13.17
N ALA A 79 2.48 -14.56 -13.90
CA ALA A 79 2.46 -15.91 -13.34
C ALA A 79 3.59 -16.15 -12.32
N ASP A 80 4.72 -15.43 -12.47
CA ASP A 80 5.92 -15.57 -11.62
C ASP A 80 5.74 -14.99 -10.21
N TYR A 81 4.60 -14.31 -9.93
CA TYR A 81 4.40 -13.58 -8.67
C TYR A 81 3.27 -14.17 -7.84
N ASP A 82 3.43 -14.09 -6.51
CA ASP A 82 2.41 -14.51 -5.54
C ASP A 82 1.33 -13.44 -5.34
N ALA A 83 1.67 -12.17 -5.47
CA ALA A 83 0.75 -11.04 -5.29
C ALA A 83 1.11 -9.86 -6.20
N VAL A 84 0.12 -8.97 -6.44
CA VAL A 84 0.35 -7.66 -7.04
C VAL A 84 0.01 -6.56 -6.03
N TYR A 85 0.83 -5.53 -5.97
CA TYR A 85 0.61 -4.32 -5.18
C TYR A 85 0.56 -3.10 -6.09
N VAL A 86 -0.45 -2.25 -5.89
CA VAL A 86 -0.63 -0.97 -6.58
C VAL A 86 -0.53 0.14 -5.55
N ALA A 87 0.59 0.87 -5.57
CA ALA A 87 0.80 2.04 -4.73
C ALA A 87 0.00 3.26 -5.25
N GLY A 88 -0.23 4.23 -4.39
CA GLY A 88 -1.02 5.42 -4.72
C GLY A 88 -0.21 6.60 -5.22
N GLY A 89 -0.56 7.82 -4.78
CA GLY A 89 -0.07 9.05 -5.37
C GLY A 89 -0.67 9.31 -6.75
N ARG A 90 0.05 10.02 -7.63
CA ARG A 90 -0.43 10.34 -8.99
C ARG A 90 -0.16 9.26 -10.03
N GLY A 91 0.79 8.37 -9.77
CA GLY A 91 1.14 7.28 -10.68
C GLY A 91 -0.06 6.49 -11.20
N PRO A 92 -0.99 6.03 -10.33
CA PRO A 92 -2.18 5.27 -10.73
C PRO A 92 -3.05 5.96 -11.76
N GLU A 93 -3.23 7.28 -11.66
CA GLU A 93 -4.03 8.05 -12.62
C GLU A 93 -3.52 7.87 -14.05
N TYR A 94 -2.21 7.83 -14.22
CA TYR A 94 -1.57 7.67 -15.52
C TYR A 94 -1.49 6.21 -15.97
N ILE A 95 -1.01 5.30 -15.10
CA ILE A 95 -0.75 3.92 -15.50
C ILE A 95 -2.02 3.09 -15.69
N ARG A 96 -3.17 3.50 -15.14
CA ARG A 96 -4.46 2.78 -15.28
C ARG A 96 -4.92 2.61 -16.72
N ILE A 97 -4.46 3.47 -17.66
CA ILE A 97 -4.82 3.36 -19.07
C ILE A 97 -3.89 2.41 -19.86
N ASP A 98 -2.77 2.01 -19.28
CA ASP A 98 -1.83 1.09 -19.92
C ASP A 98 -2.41 -0.33 -19.98
N LYS A 99 -2.44 -0.91 -21.20
CA LYS A 99 -3.04 -2.24 -21.41
C LYS A 99 -2.22 -3.37 -20.78
N GLY A 100 -0.91 -3.19 -20.62
CA GLY A 100 -0.06 -4.12 -19.89
C GLY A 100 -0.39 -4.17 -18.41
N VAL A 101 -0.57 -3.00 -17.79
CA VAL A 101 -1.02 -2.87 -16.38
C VAL A 101 -2.38 -3.56 -16.18
N GLN A 102 -3.37 -3.23 -17.03
CA GLN A 102 -4.70 -3.85 -16.97
C GLN A 102 -4.63 -5.38 -17.11
N ARG A 103 -3.80 -5.88 -18.04
CA ARG A 103 -3.59 -7.33 -18.22
C ARG A 103 -2.97 -7.98 -16.98
N ILE A 104 -1.97 -7.33 -16.37
CA ILE A 104 -1.34 -7.83 -15.15
C ILE A 104 -2.39 -7.96 -14.04
N VAL A 105 -3.10 -6.89 -13.72
CA VAL A 105 -4.08 -6.88 -12.63
C VAL A 105 -5.22 -7.89 -12.88
N ARG A 106 -5.68 -7.99 -14.14
CA ARG A 106 -6.68 -9.00 -14.54
C ARG A 106 -6.19 -10.42 -14.29
N HIS A 107 -4.93 -10.72 -14.59
CA HIS A 107 -4.33 -12.03 -14.33
C HIS A 107 -4.44 -12.42 -12.85
N PHE A 108 -4.12 -11.50 -11.91
CA PHE A 108 -4.23 -11.80 -10.47
C PHE A 108 -5.67 -12.07 -10.05
N HIS A 109 -6.63 -11.34 -10.61
CA HIS A 109 -8.05 -11.58 -10.37
C HIS A 109 -8.50 -12.96 -10.90
N GLU A 110 -8.20 -13.26 -12.17
CA GLU A 110 -8.62 -14.51 -12.83
C GLU A 110 -8.01 -15.77 -12.20
N HIS A 111 -6.81 -15.65 -11.61
CA HIS A 111 -6.11 -16.75 -10.93
C HIS A 111 -6.30 -16.76 -9.42
N ASP A 112 -7.24 -15.97 -8.91
CA ASP A 112 -7.51 -15.84 -7.47
C ASP A 112 -6.23 -15.59 -6.66
N LYS A 113 -5.33 -14.75 -7.16
CA LYS A 113 -4.11 -14.33 -6.48
C LYS A 113 -4.35 -13.02 -5.69
N PRO A 114 -3.61 -12.78 -4.58
CA PRO A 114 -3.72 -11.56 -3.80
C PRO A 114 -3.51 -10.28 -4.61
N ILE A 115 -4.38 -9.30 -4.37
CA ILE A 115 -4.29 -7.94 -4.91
C ILE A 115 -4.25 -6.98 -3.73
N PHE A 116 -3.24 -6.14 -3.68
CA PHE A 116 -3.02 -5.13 -2.66
C PHE A 116 -3.11 -3.75 -3.28
N THR A 117 -3.86 -2.84 -2.65
CA THR A 117 -4.00 -1.46 -3.15
C THR A 117 -4.13 -0.47 -2.00
N ILE A 118 -3.57 0.71 -2.18
CA ILE A 118 -3.61 1.77 -1.17
C ILE A 118 -3.86 3.13 -1.84
N CYS A 119 -4.55 4.03 -1.14
CA CYS A 119 -4.74 5.42 -1.56
C CYS A 119 -5.42 5.49 -2.95
N HIS A 120 -4.78 6.14 -3.91
CA HIS A 120 -5.23 6.22 -5.31
C HIS A 120 -4.92 4.95 -6.14
N GLY A 121 -4.21 3.97 -5.58
CA GLY A 121 -3.92 2.71 -6.29
C GLY A 121 -5.17 2.00 -6.79
N VAL A 122 -6.31 2.18 -6.09
CA VAL A 122 -7.61 1.67 -6.51
C VAL A 122 -8.02 2.11 -7.92
N GLN A 123 -7.50 3.25 -8.42
CA GLN A 123 -7.81 3.73 -9.78
C GLN A 123 -7.38 2.75 -10.88
N VAL A 124 -6.31 1.98 -10.64
CA VAL A 124 -5.90 0.91 -11.55
C VAL A 124 -6.92 -0.23 -11.54
N LEU A 125 -7.45 -0.58 -10.36
CA LEU A 125 -8.48 -1.62 -10.23
C LEU A 125 -9.79 -1.17 -10.88
N MET A 126 -10.15 0.11 -10.76
CA MET A 126 -11.35 0.67 -11.42
C MET A 126 -11.26 0.61 -12.95
N ALA A 127 -10.05 0.64 -13.53
CA ALA A 127 -9.84 0.41 -14.96
C ALA A 127 -9.99 -1.08 -15.37
N VAL A 128 -10.10 -1.98 -14.38
CA VAL A 128 -10.37 -3.41 -14.52
C VAL A 128 -11.51 -3.77 -13.56
N PRO A 129 -12.76 -3.32 -13.83
CA PRO A 129 -13.86 -3.32 -12.86
C PRO A 129 -14.19 -4.68 -12.25
N GLU A 130 -13.93 -5.76 -12.97
CA GLU A 130 -14.11 -7.13 -12.48
C GLU A 130 -13.34 -7.44 -11.21
N THR A 131 -12.25 -6.72 -10.93
CA THR A 131 -11.40 -6.91 -9.75
C THR A 131 -12.03 -6.43 -8.45
N ILE A 132 -12.93 -5.44 -8.53
CA ILE A 132 -13.57 -4.81 -7.35
C ILE A 132 -15.09 -4.83 -7.38
N ARG A 133 -15.72 -5.25 -8.48
CA ARG A 133 -17.19 -5.31 -8.54
C ARG A 133 -17.75 -6.25 -7.48
N GLY A 134 -18.65 -5.71 -6.62
CA GLY A 134 -19.25 -6.41 -5.49
C GLY A 134 -18.29 -6.66 -4.33
N LYS A 135 -17.06 -6.12 -4.38
CA LYS A 135 -16.10 -6.24 -3.29
C LYS A 135 -16.03 -4.98 -2.46
N GLU A 136 -15.77 -5.17 -1.17
CA GLU A 136 -15.48 -4.10 -0.24
C GLU A 136 -14.04 -3.61 -0.42
N VAL A 137 -13.86 -2.29 -0.59
CA VAL A 137 -12.53 -1.71 -0.79
C VAL A 137 -12.39 -0.37 -0.08
N ALA A 138 -11.30 -0.21 0.67
CA ALA A 138 -10.87 1.07 1.23
C ALA A 138 -9.93 1.76 0.24
N ALA A 139 -10.07 3.07 0.14
CA ALA A 139 -9.22 3.93 -0.70
C ALA A 139 -9.20 5.34 -0.12
N LEU A 140 -8.41 6.23 -0.69
CA LEU A 140 -8.56 7.64 -0.37
C LEU A 140 -10.01 8.07 -0.63
N GLN A 141 -10.62 8.78 0.32
CA GLN A 141 -12.05 9.09 0.32
C GLN A 141 -12.57 9.74 -0.96
N TYR A 142 -11.73 10.47 -1.66
CA TYR A 142 -12.11 11.13 -2.91
C TYR A 142 -12.28 10.14 -4.09
N CYS A 143 -11.88 8.89 -3.92
CA CYS A 143 -12.11 7.80 -4.90
C CYS A 143 -13.47 7.10 -4.71
N GLU A 144 -14.22 7.38 -3.63
CA GLU A 144 -15.51 6.74 -3.35
C GLU A 144 -16.51 6.81 -4.52
N PRO A 145 -16.73 7.99 -5.15
CA PRO A 145 -17.68 8.08 -6.28
C PRO A 145 -17.30 7.17 -7.45
N GLU A 146 -16.00 7.08 -7.78
CA GLU A 146 -15.52 6.25 -8.88
C GLU A 146 -15.59 4.75 -8.54
N VAL A 147 -15.23 4.36 -7.31
CA VAL A 147 -15.36 2.98 -6.80
C VAL A 147 -16.81 2.51 -6.93
N THR A 148 -17.76 3.33 -6.45
CA THR A 148 -19.18 3.03 -6.50
C THR A 148 -19.69 2.95 -7.94
N ALA A 149 -19.24 3.85 -8.82
CA ALA A 149 -19.66 3.87 -10.22
C ALA A 149 -19.29 2.60 -10.99
N VAL A 150 -18.21 1.92 -10.62
CA VAL A 150 -17.81 0.64 -11.25
C VAL A 150 -18.36 -0.60 -10.53
N GLY A 151 -19.18 -0.39 -9.48
CA GLY A 151 -19.85 -1.45 -8.72
C GLY A 151 -19.04 -2.01 -7.55
N GLY A 152 -18.00 -1.34 -7.10
CA GLY A 152 -17.33 -1.61 -5.83
C GLY A 152 -18.11 -1.06 -4.63
N ILE A 153 -17.84 -1.58 -3.46
CA ILE A 153 -18.41 -1.14 -2.18
C ILE A 153 -17.33 -0.38 -1.42
N TYR A 154 -17.44 0.94 -1.35
CA TYR A 154 -16.46 1.75 -0.61
C TYR A 154 -16.63 1.55 0.91
N VAL A 155 -15.51 1.30 1.61
CA VAL A 155 -15.47 1.13 3.05
C VAL A 155 -14.63 2.23 3.69
N ASP A 156 -15.28 3.01 4.57
CA ASP A 156 -14.61 4.07 5.32
C ASP A 156 -13.88 3.51 6.54
N VAL A 157 -12.60 3.16 6.37
CA VAL A 157 -11.75 2.70 7.48
C VAL A 157 -11.07 3.88 8.18
N SER A 158 -10.57 3.65 9.40
CA SER A 158 -9.69 4.60 10.07
C SER A 158 -8.49 4.98 9.18
N PRO A 159 -7.97 6.22 9.23
CA PRO A 159 -6.77 6.61 8.49
C PRO A 159 -5.55 5.70 8.73
N THR A 160 -5.47 5.06 9.90
CA THR A 160 -4.41 4.10 10.26
C THR A 160 -4.84 2.64 10.09
N GLY A 161 -6.01 2.40 9.51
CA GLY A 161 -6.59 1.05 9.31
C GLY A 161 -6.34 0.50 7.91
N ALA A 162 -6.71 -0.76 7.75
CA ALA A 162 -6.78 -1.46 6.47
C ALA A 162 -8.05 -2.31 6.42
N HIS A 163 -8.47 -2.68 5.21
CA HIS A 163 -9.63 -3.54 4.98
C HIS A 163 -9.22 -4.76 4.16
N VAL A 164 -9.88 -5.88 4.42
CA VAL A 164 -9.64 -7.14 3.71
C VAL A 164 -10.97 -7.72 3.24
N ASP A 165 -11.09 -7.94 1.95
CA ASP A 165 -12.17 -8.71 1.34
C ASP A 165 -11.57 -9.89 0.55
N GLY A 166 -11.56 -11.06 1.19
CA GLY A 166 -10.91 -12.25 0.64
C GLY A 166 -9.41 -12.04 0.43
N LYS A 167 -8.96 -11.96 -0.82
CA LYS A 167 -7.56 -11.71 -1.19
C LYS A 167 -7.29 -10.27 -1.63
N LEU A 168 -8.27 -9.39 -1.54
CA LEU A 168 -8.11 -7.96 -1.75
C LEU A 168 -7.79 -7.29 -0.40
N VAL A 169 -6.61 -6.70 -0.29
CA VAL A 169 -6.24 -5.87 0.86
C VAL A 169 -6.15 -4.42 0.42
N SER A 170 -6.77 -3.54 1.18
CA SER A 170 -6.87 -2.13 0.83
C SER A 170 -6.73 -1.20 2.03
N ALA A 171 -6.26 0.03 1.80
CA ALA A 171 -6.16 1.08 2.82
C ALA A 171 -6.31 2.47 2.22
N LYS A 172 -6.61 3.46 3.08
CA LYS A 172 -6.85 4.84 2.66
C LYS A 172 -5.60 5.57 2.16
N GLY A 173 -4.44 5.28 2.71
CA GLY A 173 -3.21 5.95 2.36
C GLY A 173 -2.04 5.58 3.28
N TRP A 174 -0.92 6.23 3.10
CA TRP A 174 0.36 5.93 3.75
C TRP A 174 0.30 5.88 5.29
N THR A 175 -0.60 6.61 5.92
CA THR A 175 -0.79 6.55 7.39
C THR A 175 -1.26 5.17 7.87
N GLY A 176 -1.89 4.38 6.99
CA GLY A 176 -2.37 3.02 7.26
C GLY A 176 -1.37 1.90 6.95
N LEU A 177 -0.15 2.21 6.47
CA LEU A 177 0.81 1.22 5.99
C LEU A 177 1.11 0.10 6.98
N ALA A 178 1.22 0.40 8.29
CA ALA A 178 1.50 -0.63 9.29
C ALA A 178 0.37 -1.68 9.40
N ALA A 179 -0.89 -1.24 9.36
CA ALA A 179 -2.04 -2.15 9.34
C ALA A 179 -2.14 -2.86 7.99
N PHE A 180 -1.98 -2.13 6.91
CA PHE A 180 -2.02 -2.66 5.54
C PHE A 180 -1.02 -3.79 5.33
N MET A 181 0.26 -3.57 5.64
CA MET A 181 1.31 -4.60 5.51
C MET A 181 1.05 -5.81 6.40
N ARG A 182 0.50 -5.60 7.60
CA ARG A 182 0.10 -6.72 8.48
C ARG A 182 -0.96 -7.59 7.82
N GLU A 183 -1.98 -6.98 7.22
CA GLU A 183 -3.03 -7.74 6.53
C GLU A 183 -2.52 -8.37 5.23
N CYS A 184 -1.65 -7.70 4.46
CA CYS A 184 -0.97 -8.30 3.31
C CYS A 184 -0.21 -9.56 3.71
N ASN A 185 0.56 -9.51 4.80
CA ASN A 185 1.31 -10.65 5.31
C ASN A 185 0.40 -11.82 5.70
N LYS A 186 -0.74 -11.55 6.35
CA LYS A 186 -1.72 -12.60 6.68
C LYS A 186 -2.27 -13.27 5.43
N VAL A 187 -2.63 -12.48 4.41
CA VAL A 187 -3.15 -12.99 3.13
C VAL A 187 -2.09 -13.79 2.38
N LEU A 188 -0.81 -13.41 2.50
CA LEU A 188 0.32 -14.17 1.94
C LEU A 188 0.65 -15.44 2.74
N GLY A 189 0.01 -15.66 3.89
CA GLY A 189 0.29 -16.78 4.79
C GLY A 189 1.61 -16.61 5.54
N THR A 190 2.07 -15.38 5.72
CA THR A 190 3.30 -15.06 6.45
C THR A 190 3.01 -14.81 7.92
N GLU A 191 3.71 -15.54 8.79
CA GLU A 191 3.63 -15.37 10.23
C GLU A 191 4.91 -14.72 10.76
N VAL A 192 4.77 -13.66 11.56
CA VAL A 192 5.88 -13.00 12.24
C VAL A 192 5.93 -13.52 13.68
N HIS A 193 6.99 -14.24 14.02
CA HIS A 193 7.20 -14.76 15.36
C HIS A 193 8.18 -13.88 16.14
N HIS A 194 7.74 -13.37 17.29
CA HIS A 194 8.62 -12.66 18.21
C HIS A 194 9.37 -13.66 19.10
N GLY A 195 10.65 -13.86 18.82
CA GLY A 195 11.51 -14.70 19.68
C GLY A 195 11.77 -14.05 21.04
N GLU A 196 11.89 -14.86 22.09
CA GLU A 196 12.37 -14.37 23.38
C GLU A 196 13.84 -13.92 23.26
N ILE A 197 14.13 -12.68 23.65
CA ILE A 197 15.52 -12.21 23.78
C ILE A 197 16.11 -12.87 25.04
N LYS A 198 16.84 -13.97 24.87
CA LYS A 198 17.54 -14.62 25.95
C LYS A 198 18.55 -13.63 26.55
N GLY A 199 18.30 -13.17 27.77
CA GLY A 199 19.21 -12.27 28.52
C GLY A 199 18.69 -10.88 28.83
N ALA A 200 17.52 -10.47 28.36
CA ALA A 200 16.88 -9.25 28.83
C ALA A 200 16.36 -9.49 30.27
N LYS A 201 17.14 -9.12 31.29
CA LYS A 201 16.62 -9.05 32.66
C LYS A 201 15.46 -8.05 32.64
N ALA A 202 14.26 -8.53 33.00
CA ALA A 202 13.10 -7.68 33.18
C ALA A 202 13.47 -6.52 34.11
N ALA A 203 13.54 -5.30 33.61
CA ALA A 203 13.64 -4.12 34.44
C ALA A 203 12.39 -4.08 35.29
N LYS A 204 12.58 -4.30 36.61
CA LYS A 204 11.48 -4.19 37.59
C LYS A 204 10.84 -2.81 37.42
N ALA A 205 9.56 -2.79 37.02
CA ALA A 205 8.76 -1.58 37.02
C ALA A 205 8.77 -0.98 38.43
N GLY A 206 9.57 0.05 38.61
CA GLY A 206 9.59 0.82 39.84
C GLY A 206 8.23 1.49 40.00
N LYS A 207 7.57 1.26 41.13
CA LYS A 207 6.39 1.98 41.55
C LYS A 207 6.77 3.48 41.70
N GLY A 208 6.56 4.26 40.65
CA GLY A 208 6.75 5.71 40.64
C GLY A 208 5.41 6.41 40.80
N GLY A 209 5.33 7.23 41.84
CA GLY A 209 4.13 7.91 42.32
C GLY A 209 3.45 8.80 41.27
N ALA A 210 2.14 8.88 41.38
CA ALA A 210 1.26 9.74 40.62
C ALA A 210 1.61 11.22 40.80
N ARG A 211 2.19 11.85 39.79
CA ARG A 211 2.21 13.31 39.64
C ARG A 211 1.00 13.76 38.85
N LYS A 212 0.09 14.46 39.49
CA LYS A 212 -1.02 15.17 38.85
C LYS A 212 -0.47 16.19 37.86
N ALA A 213 -0.67 15.99 36.55
CA ALA A 213 -0.44 17.01 35.55
C ALA A 213 -1.70 17.86 35.37
N LYS A 214 -1.55 19.20 35.47
CA LYS A 214 -2.58 20.17 35.19
C LYS A 214 -2.88 20.19 33.68
N HIS A 215 -4.18 20.22 33.37
CA HIS A 215 -4.69 20.39 32.03
C HIS A 215 -4.25 21.74 31.43
N GLY A 216 -3.66 21.69 30.26
CA GLY A 216 -3.56 22.79 29.31
C GLY A 216 -4.25 22.35 28.03
N ASN A 217 -5.37 22.98 27.71
CA ASN A 217 -6.13 22.80 26.48
C ASN A 217 -5.31 23.26 25.26
N GLY A 218 -5.17 22.44 24.27
CA GLY A 218 -4.61 22.75 22.97
C GLY A 218 -4.88 21.60 21.99
N ALA A 219 -6.15 21.42 21.63
CA ALA A 219 -6.52 20.46 20.59
C ALA A 219 -6.11 21.03 19.22
N ARG A 220 -5.12 20.42 18.58
CA ARG A 220 -4.97 20.45 17.12
C ARG A 220 -5.33 19.07 16.61
N ALA A 221 -6.46 18.99 15.92
CA ALA A 221 -6.85 17.82 15.16
C ALA A 221 -5.89 17.67 13.97
N VAL A 222 -5.24 16.54 13.88
CA VAL A 222 -4.58 16.06 12.66
C VAL A 222 -5.59 15.12 12.00
N VAL A 223 -6.06 15.54 10.85
CA VAL A 223 -6.95 14.76 9.97
C VAL A 223 -6.11 13.81 9.12
#